data_e820d88ac341d44cc40150edc2521413
#
_entry.id   e820d88ac341d44cc40150edc2521413
#
_cell.length_a   1.000
_cell.length_b   1.000
_cell.length_c   1.000
_cell.angle_alpha   90.00
_cell.angle_beta   90.00
_cell.angle_gamma   90.00
#
_symmetry.space_group_name_H-M   'P 1'
#
loop_
_entity.id
_entity.type
_entity.pdbx_description
1 polymer ?
#
loop_
_entity_poly.entity_id
_entity_poly.type
_entity_poly.pdbx_seq_one_letter_code
_entity_poly.pdbx_strand_id
1 'polypeptide(L)'
;MCSFCNQNKITGQIYQPTPLEVERILDKAASDLGERTKNAEIAFFGGSFTAIDRTYMLSLLDAAKKFRDKFCGIRISTRPDYIDKEILDILKSYGVTSIELGAQSMSDDVLLANDRGHSAESVFKSSQLIKSYGFSLGLQMMTGLYKSDIQKDLYTAETFVKINPDTVRIYPTVIMKDTKLAELYLNGEYTPYSLEKSVNLCSRLIELFEKNNIKIIRLGLHYSDSLVNNSYGDNYHPAFKELCENKLFYDKFIEKAKDFLDLNEIKTVVINSKSLSKFLGQKRSNVKKLNELGYDFSVCFDDTLQKYELYLK
;
A
#
# COMPACT_ATOMS: atom_id res chain seq x y z
N MET A 1 -18.24 10.02 -7.29
CA MET A 1 -17.65 8.99 -6.37
C MET A 1 -16.88 8.03 -7.26
N CYS A 2 -15.70 7.52 -6.82
CA CYS A 2 -14.93 6.61 -7.65
C CYS A 2 -15.65 5.29 -7.85
N SER A 3 -15.49 4.65 -9.03
CA SER A 3 -16.22 3.44 -9.44
C SER A 3 -16.10 2.25 -8.48
N PHE A 4 -14.99 2.17 -7.74
CA PHE A 4 -14.61 1.05 -6.87
C PHE A 4 -14.82 1.32 -5.37
N CYS A 5 -15.22 2.54 -4.97
CA CYS A 5 -15.16 2.96 -3.58
C CYS A 5 -16.54 3.02 -2.91
N ASN A 6 -16.68 2.29 -1.81
CA ASN A 6 -17.75 2.47 -0.84
C ASN A 6 -17.09 2.61 0.55
N GLN A 7 -16.80 3.85 0.92
CA GLN A 7 -16.02 4.14 2.12
C GLN A 7 -16.66 3.59 3.39
N ASN A 8 -17.98 3.70 3.51
CA ASN A 8 -18.71 3.22 4.68
C ASN A 8 -18.56 1.69 4.87
N LYS A 9 -18.55 0.92 3.76
CA LYS A 9 -18.37 -0.53 3.81
C LYS A 9 -16.91 -0.93 4.01
N ILE A 10 -15.96 -0.11 3.53
CA ILE A 10 -14.52 -0.37 3.70
C ILE A 10 -14.08 -0.12 5.15
N THR A 11 -14.54 0.96 5.76
CA THR A 11 -14.14 1.35 7.12
C THR A 11 -15.09 0.85 8.21
N GLY A 12 -16.32 0.50 7.85
CA GLY A 12 -17.39 0.21 8.81
C GLY A 12 -17.90 1.44 9.57
N GLN A 13 -17.43 2.64 9.22
CA GLN A 13 -17.85 3.89 9.84
C GLN A 13 -18.93 4.58 9.02
N ILE A 14 -20.00 4.98 9.69
CA ILE A 14 -21.19 5.59 9.07
C ILE A 14 -21.23 7.10 9.25
N TYR A 15 -20.41 7.64 10.15
CA TYR A 15 -20.37 9.07 10.50
C TYR A 15 -18.95 9.64 10.46
N GLN A 16 -18.88 10.97 10.34
CA GLN A 16 -17.63 11.70 10.42
C GLN A 16 -17.32 12.05 11.89
N PRO A 17 -16.08 11.85 12.38
CA PRO A 17 -15.74 12.11 13.77
C PRO A 17 -15.82 13.59 14.11
N THR A 18 -16.35 13.91 15.28
CA THR A 18 -16.29 15.27 15.83
C THR A 18 -14.87 15.58 16.34
N PRO A 19 -14.47 16.86 16.48
CA PRO A 19 -13.20 17.23 17.09
C PRO A 19 -12.99 16.63 18.47
N LEU A 20 -14.05 16.57 19.29
CA LEU A 20 -14.00 15.97 20.64
C LEU A 20 -13.72 14.46 20.59
N GLU A 21 -14.27 13.76 19.61
CA GLU A 21 -13.96 12.34 19.42
C GLU A 21 -12.51 12.13 18.99
N VAL A 22 -11.98 13.00 18.13
CA VAL A 22 -10.55 12.98 17.77
C VAL A 22 -9.68 13.15 19.03
N GLU A 23 -9.98 14.13 19.87
CA GLU A 23 -9.24 14.35 21.12
C GLU A 23 -9.31 13.12 22.04
N ARG A 24 -10.48 12.52 22.23
CA ARG A 24 -10.65 11.29 23.04
C ARG A 24 -9.84 10.11 22.49
N ILE A 25 -9.85 9.93 21.16
CA ILE A 25 -9.07 8.88 20.50
C ILE A 25 -7.57 9.11 20.72
N LEU A 26 -7.10 10.34 20.58
CA LEU A 26 -5.69 10.70 20.76
C LEU A 26 -5.22 10.61 22.21
N ASP A 27 -6.05 11.00 23.18
CA ASP A 27 -5.74 10.81 24.61
C ASP A 27 -5.63 9.33 24.95
N LYS A 28 -6.59 8.52 24.48
CA LYS A 28 -6.53 7.07 24.68
C LYS A 28 -5.28 6.47 24.01
N ALA A 29 -5.01 6.82 22.77
CA ALA A 29 -3.84 6.34 22.04
C ALA A 29 -2.53 6.75 22.74
N ALA A 30 -2.45 7.97 23.26
CA ALA A 30 -1.29 8.45 24.00
C ALA A 30 -1.09 7.64 25.30
N SER A 31 -2.17 7.32 26.02
CA SER A 31 -2.12 6.47 27.21
C SER A 31 -1.68 5.03 26.87
N ASP A 32 -2.26 4.42 25.83
CA ASP A 32 -2.00 3.02 25.47
C ASP A 32 -0.58 2.82 24.87
N LEU A 33 -0.05 3.81 24.17
CA LEU A 33 1.27 3.77 23.54
C LEU A 33 2.41 4.18 24.46
N GLY A 34 2.17 5.10 25.44
CA GLY A 34 3.22 5.67 26.27
C GLY A 34 4.35 6.28 25.45
N GLU A 35 5.60 5.95 25.75
CA GLU A 35 6.78 6.44 25.03
C GLU A 35 6.80 6.08 23.51
N ARG A 36 6.04 5.07 23.11
CA ARG A 36 5.94 4.69 21.67
C ARG A 36 5.22 5.73 20.81
N THR A 37 4.52 6.69 21.42
CA THR A 37 3.92 7.83 20.71
C THR A 37 4.94 8.61 19.89
N LYS A 38 6.18 8.70 20.35
CA LYS A 38 7.30 9.35 19.63
C LYS A 38 7.62 8.71 18.26
N ASN A 39 7.15 7.48 18.04
CA ASN A 39 7.28 6.74 16.77
C ASN A 39 5.93 6.55 16.07
N ALA A 40 4.87 7.17 16.54
CA ALA A 40 3.52 7.06 16.00
C ALA A 40 3.04 8.39 15.41
N GLU A 41 2.38 8.33 14.25
CA GLU A 41 1.76 9.49 13.61
C GLU A 41 0.26 9.52 13.90
N ILE A 42 -0.29 10.73 14.03
CA ILE A 42 -1.73 10.95 13.94
C ILE A 42 -2.11 10.87 12.47
N ALA A 43 -3.12 10.07 12.09
CA ALA A 43 -3.45 9.87 10.71
C ALA A 43 -4.94 10.11 10.40
N PHE A 44 -5.23 11.00 9.45
CA PHE A 44 -6.56 11.21 8.92
C PHE A 44 -6.73 10.45 7.60
N PHE A 45 -7.51 9.36 7.66
CA PHE A 45 -7.83 8.49 6.54
C PHE A 45 -9.34 8.32 6.39
N GLY A 46 -9.78 7.86 5.23
CA GLY A 46 -11.16 7.50 4.98
C GLY A 46 -11.80 8.26 3.84
N GLY A 47 -11.11 9.21 3.25
CA GLY A 47 -11.56 10.03 2.12
C GLY A 47 -10.49 10.99 1.69
N SER A 48 -10.88 12.05 0.96
CA SER A 48 -9.97 13.12 0.59
C SER A 48 -10.03 14.20 1.66
N PHE A 49 -9.08 14.21 2.58
CA PHE A 49 -9.08 15.08 3.76
C PHE A 49 -9.16 16.58 3.39
N THR A 50 -8.46 16.99 2.34
CA THR A 50 -8.48 18.41 1.89
C THR A 50 -9.69 18.76 1.01
N ALA A 51 -10.56 17.80 0.70
CA ALA A 51 -11.78 18.00 -0.09
C ALA A 51 -13.05 18.11 0.76
N ILE A 52 -12.96 17.93 2.09
CA ILE A 52 -14.09 18.12 3.02
C ILE A 52 -14.34 19.62 3.27
N ASP A 53 -15.44 19.94 3.93
CA ASP A 53 -15.70 21.32 4.33
C ASP A 53 -14.51 21.94 5.04
N ARG A 54 -14.14 23.16 4.68
CA ARG A 54 -12.95 23.84 5.19
C ARG A 54 -12.99 24.04 6.70
N THR A 55 -14.13 24.47 7.23
CA THR A 55 -14.32 24.73 8.66
C THR A 55 -14.18 23.43 9.44
N TYR A 56 -14.77 22.36 8.92
CA TYR A 56 -14.66 21.04 9.53
C TYR A 56 -13.22 20.51 9.47
N MET A 57 -12.53 20.62 8.34
CA MET A 57 -11.12 20.25 8.21
C MET A 57 -10.25 20.95 9.26
N LEU A 58 -10.40 22.28 9.39
CA LEU A 58 -9.66 23.07 10.36
C LEU A 58 -9.95 22.64 11.80
N SER A 59 -11.22 22.35 12.14
CA SER A 59 -11.60 21.91 13.48
C SER A 59 -10.96 20.56 13.86
N LEU A 60 -10.80 19.63 12.90
CA LEU A 60 -10.11 18.37 13.12
C LEU A 60 -8.59 18.58 13.29
N LEU A 61 -7.99 19.48 12.52
CA LEU A 61 -6.58 19.84 12.65
C LEU A 61 -6.31 20.56 13.99
N ASP A 62 -7.21 21.44 14.46
CA ASP A 62 -7.11 22.05 15.77
C ASP A 62 -7.12 21.02 16.91
N ALA A 63 -7.99 20.03 16.83
CA ALA A 63 -8.01 18.92 17.78
C ALA A 63 -6.69 18.14 17.77
N ALA A 64 -6.17 17.79 16.60
CA ALA A 64 -4.91 17.06 16.46
C ALA A 64 -3.69 17.88 16.90
N LYS A 65 -3.68 19.19 16.66
CA LYS A 65 -2.58 20.09 17.02
C LYS A 65 -2.27 20.10 18.52
N LYS A 66 -3.26 19.88 19.38
CA LYS A 66 -3.09 19.77 20.84
C LYS A 66 -2.17 18.61 21.26
N PHE A 67 -2.00 17.63 20.38
CA PHE A 67 -1.21 16.41 20.62
C PHE A 67 0.11 16.39 19.87
N ARG A 68 0.46 17.48 19.15
CA ARG A 68 1.64 17.55 18.30
C ARG A 68 2.94 17.19 19.02
N ASP A 69 3.09 17.56 20.28
CA ASP A 69 4.30 17.31 21.04
C ASP A 69 4.38 15.87 21.60
N LYS A 70 3.27 15.13 21.55
CA LYS A 70 3.20 13.73 21.99
C LYS A 70 3.52 12.75 20.84
N PHE A 71 3.09 13.05 19.62
CA PHE A 71 3.25 12.20 18.43
C PHE A 71 4.34 12.73 17.48
N CYS A 72 4.91 11.84 16.65
CA CYS A 72 6.00 12.23 15.74
C CYS A 72 5.54 13.03 14.52
N GLY A 73 4.24 13.17 14.26
CA GLY A 73 3.70 13.96 13.16
C GLY A 73 2.23 13.72 12.90
N ILE A 74 1.71 14.46 11.93
CA ILE A 74 0.35 14.32 11.42
C ILE A 74 0.43 13.92 9.95
N ARG A 75 -0.28 12.86 9.59
CA ARG A 75 -0.39 12.34 8.23
C ARG A 75 -1.82 12.51 7.74
N ILE A 76 -1.97 12.98 6.51
CA ILE A 76 -3.27 13.07 5.84
C ILE A 76 -3.28 12.26 4.54
N SER A 77 -4.46 11.79 4.12
CA SER A 77 -4.65 11.19 2.79
C SER A 77 -5.64 12.04 2.00
N THR A 78 -5.29 12.32 0.74
CA THR A 78 -6.15 13.13 -0.12
C THR A 78 -5.96 12.79 -1.61
N ARG A 79 -6.77 13.43 -2.45
CA ARG A 79 -6.66 13.35 -3.92
C ARG A 79 -5.69 14.40 -4.44
N PRO A 80 -5.02 14.14 -5.59
CA PRO A 80 -4.08 15.08 -6.18
C PRO A 80 -4.69 16.44 -6.55
N ASP A 81 -5.94 16.43 -7.00
CA ASP A 81 -6.67 17.64 -7.45
C ASP A 81 -7.18 18.56 -6.32
N TYR A 82 -6.92 18.20 -5.06
CA TYR A 82 -7.24 18.99 -3.86
C TYR A 82 -5.97 19.44 -3.12
N ILE A 83 -4.88 19.63 -3.86
CA ILE A 83 -3.61 20.15 -3.36
C ILE A 83 -3.24 21.41 -4.14
N ASP A 84 -3.11 22.50 -3.42
CA ASP A 84 -2.60 23.79 -3.88
C ASP A 84 -1.72 24.45 -2.80
N LYS A 85 -1.17 25.61 -3.10
CA LYS A 85 -0.28 26.34 -2.17
C LYS A 85 -0.99 26.74 -0.88
N GLU A 86 -2.23 27.24 -0.99
CA GLU A 86 -3.02 27.67 0.19
C GLU A 86 -3.25 26.49 1.14
N ILE A 87 -3.66 25.34 0.60
CA ILE A 87 -3.85 24.12 1.39
C ILE A 87 -2.55 23.69 2.07
N LEU A 88 -1.42 23.71 1.35
CA LEU A 88 -0.14 23.32 1.92
C LEU A 88 0.34 24.28 3.02
N ASP A 89 0.11 25.59 2.87
CA ASP A 89 0.39 26.58 3.91
C ASP A 89 -0.43 26.31 5.17
N ILE A 90 -1.71 26.02 5.02
CA ILE A 90 -2.58 25.62 6.13
C ILE A 90 -2.05 24.36 6.81
N LEU A 91 -1.87 23.28 6.05
CA LEU A 91 -1.40 21.98 6.59
C LEU A 91 -0.07 22.14 7.35
N LYS A 92 0.85 22.96 6.82
CA LYS A 92 2.14 23.24 7.47
C LYS A 92 1.97 24.00 8.79
N SER A 93 1.06 24.98 8.85
CA SER A 93 0.77 25.75 10.07
C SER A 93 0.18 24.90 11.21
N TYR A 94 -0.48 23.80 10.85
CA TYR A 94 -1.04 22.82 11.78
C TYR A 94 -0.08 21.71 12.17
N GLY A 95 1.13 21.66 11.58
CA GLY A 95 2.14 20.67 11.90
C GLY A 95 1.93 19.33 11.20
N VAL A 96 1.22 19.31 10.07
CA VAL A 96 1.19 18.14 9.18
C VAL A 96 2.61 17.87 8.68
N THR A 97 3.02 16.61 8.69
CA THR A 97 4.36 16.17 8.30
C THR A 97 4.36 15.31 7.05
N SER A 98 3.26 14.63 6.79
CA SER A 98 3.16 13.65 5.71
C SER A 98 1.84 13.77 4.94
N ILE A 99 1.91 13.73 3.62
CA ILE A 99 0.74 13.77 2.73
C ILE A 99 0.75 12.56 1.82
N GLU A 100 -0.31 11.75 1.86
CA GLU A 100 -0.51 10.62 0.96
C GLU A 100 -1.49 10.97 -0.15
N LEU A 101 -1.06 10.85 -1.41
CA LEU A 101 -1.90 11.06 -2.57
C LEU A 101 -2.52 9.76 -3.07
N GLY A 102 -3.84 9.74 -3.16
CA GLY A 102 -4.59 8.65 -3.78
C GLY A 102 -4.52 8.72 -5.31
N ALA A 103 -3.36 8.48 -5.90
CA ALA A 103 -3.15 8.48 -7.35
C ALA A 103 -3.92 7.34 -8.04
N GLN A 104 -3.83 6.15 -7.49
CA GLN A 104 -4.43 4.88 -7.93
C GLN A 104 -3.83 4.33 -9.23
N SER A 105 -3.66 5.14 -10.27
CA SER A 105 -3.02 4.81 -11.54
C SER A 105 -2.31 6.04 -12.11
N MET A 106 -1.35 5.81 -12.99
CA MET A 106 -0.72 6.85 -13.83
C MET A 106 -1.12 6.72 -15.30
N SER A 107 -2.18 5.95 -15.59
CA SER A 107 -2.77 5.76 -16.92
C SER A 107 -4.10 6.51 -16.96
N ASP A 108 -4.18 7.59 -17.78
CA ASP A 108 -5.34 8.49 -17.77
C ASP A 108 -6.63 7.80 -18.23
N ASP A 109 -6.55 6.82 -19.14
CA ASP A 109 -7.69 6.01 -19.56
C ASP A 109 -8.24 5.14 -18.41
N VAL A 110 -7.35 4.60 -17.55
CA VAL A 110 -7.75 3.88 -16.33
C VAL A 110 -8.37 4.83 -15.32
N LEU A 111 -7.79 6.00 -15.11
CA LEU A 111 -8.33 7.02 -14.21
C LEU A 111 -9.72 7.47 -14.64
N LEU A 112 -9.90 7.74 -15.93
CA LEU A 112 -11.20 8.12 -16.52
C LEU A 112 -12.25 7.01 -16.37
N ALA A 113 -11.89 5.76 -16.71
CA ALA A 113 -12.79 4.62 -16.60
C ALA A 113 -13.26 4.34 -15.17
N ASN A 114 -12.49 4.76 -14.18
CA ASN A 114 -12.77 4.57 -12.76
C ASN A 114 -13.28 5.85 -12.05
N ASP A 115 -13.74 6.85 -12.79
CA ASP A 115 -14.33 8.11 -12.28
C ASP A 115 -13.41 8.82 -11.27
N ARG A 116 -12.08 8.84 -11.54
CA ARG A 116 -11.12 9.42 -10.59
C ARG A 116 -11.15 10.95 -10.54
N GLY A 117 -11.55 11.62 -11.62
CA GLY A 117 -11.68 13.08 -11.68
C GLY A 117 -10.36 13.84 -11.62
N HIS A 118 -9.22 13.16 -11.70
CA HIS A 118 -7.88 13.76 -11.82
C HIS A 118 -7.06 13.00 -12.89
N SER A 119 -5.99 13.62 -13.38
CA SER A 119 -5.08 13.06 -14.37
C SER A 119 -3.74 12.61 -13.75
N ALA A 120 -2.97 11.84 -14.50
CA ALA A 120 -1.59 11.51 -14.15
C ALA A 120 -0.71 12.77 -13.98
N GLU A 121 -0.95 13.80 -14.82
CA GLU A 121 -0.25 15.08 -14.72
C GLU A 121 -0.54 15.79 -13.38
N SER A 122 -1.77 15.74 -12.89
CA SER A 122 -2.11 16.34 -11.59
C SER A 122 -1.42 15.61 -10.44
N VAL A 123 -1.27 14.28 -10.51
CA VAL A 123 -0.46 13.51 -9.54
C VAL A 123 0.98 14.01 -9.53
N PHE A 124 1.58 14.19 -10.70
CA PHE A 124 2.96 14.66 -10.82
C PHE A 124 3.14 16.06 -10.26
N LYS A 125 2.28 17.01 -10.66
CA LYS A 125 2.33 18.42 -10.19
C LYS A 125 2.14 18.54 -8.68
N SER A 126 1.13 17.87 -8.13
CA SER A 126 0.88 17.90 -6.68
C SER A 126 2.00 17.22 -5.89
N SER A 127 2.59 16.14 -6.41
CA SER A 127 3.76 15.47 -5.80
C SER A 127 4.97 16.41 -5.72
N GLN A 128 5.28 17.13 -6.79
CA GLN A 128 6.37 18.11 -6.81
C GLN A 128 6.10 19.24 -5.82
N LEU A 129 4.87 19.74 -5.78
CA LEU A 129 4.48 20.83 -4.89
C LEU A 129 4.59 20.41 -3.42
N ILE A 130 4.11 19.21 -3.05
CA ILE A 130 4.22 18.64 -1.70
C ILE A 130 5.69 18.55 -1.27
N LYS A 131 6.55 18.00 -2.14
CA LYS A 131 8.00 17.87 -1.87
C LYS A 131 8.66 19.23 -1.71
N SER A 132 8.30 20.23 -2.52
CA SER A 132 8.85 21.60 -2.42
C SER A 132 8.55 22.29 -1.11
N TYR A 133 7.45 21.90 -0.45
CA TYR A 133 7.06 22.38 0.88
C TYR A 133 7.75 21.62 2.03
N GLY A 134 8.48 20.54 1.73
CA GLY A 134 9.21 19.75 2.72
C GLY A 134 8.34 18.72 3.45
N PHE A 135 7.16 18.38 2.93
CA PHE A 135 6.37 17.27 3.45
C PHE A 135 6.91 15.92 2.97
N SER A 136 6.77 14.90 3.80
CA SER A 136 6.93 13.53 3.35
C SER A 136 5.80 13.17 2.40
N LEU A 137 6.15 12.65 1.21
CA LEU A 137 5.22 12.26 0.17
C LEU A 137 4.94 10.77 0.23
N GLY A 138 3.68 10.39 0.36
CA GLY A 138 3.19 9.04 0.12
C GLY A 138 2.39 8.97 -1.18
N LEU A 139 2.52 7.86 -1.93
CA LEU A 139 1.67 7.59 -3.09
C LEU A 139 0.90 6.28 -2.89
N GLN A 140 -0.38 6.29 -3.25
CA GLN A 140 -1.21 5.09 -3.24
C GLN A 140 -1.52 4.68 -4.68
N MET A 141 -1.30 3.40 -4.99
CA MET A 141 -1.74 2.78 -6.24
C MET A 141 -2.70 1.63 -6.00
N MET A 142 -3.53 1.36 -6.99
CA MET A 142 -4.34 0.14 -7.06
C MET A 142 -3.90 -0.68 -8.26
N THR A 143 -3.92 -2.01 -8.11
CA THR A 143 -3.65 -2.93 -9.22
C THR A 143 -4.94 -3.61 -9.67
N GLY A 144 -5.07 -3.84 -10.98
CA GLY A 144 -6.22 -4.52 -11.56
C GLY A 144 -7.51 -3.70 -11.56
N LEU A 145 -7.44 -2.37 -11.63
CA LEU A 145 -8.62 -1.52 -11.83
C LEU A 145 -9.31 -1.82 -13.18
N TYR A 146 -10.57 -1.43 -13.30
CA TYR A 146 -11.29 -1.52 -14.58
C TYR A 146 -10.50 -0.83 -15.69
N LYS A 147 -10.38 -1.47 -16.85
CA LYS A 147 -9.54 -1.05 -17.99
C LYS A 147 -8.02 -1.02 -17.72
N SER A 148 -7.56 -1.48 -16.54
CA SER A 148 -6.14 -1.70 -16.30
C SER A 148 -5.69 -3.10 -16.74
N ASP A 149 -4.39 -3.22 -16.94
CA ASP A 149 -3.68 -4.47 -17.19
C ASP A 149 -2.32 -4.45 -16.44
N ILE A 150 -1.58 -5.55 -16.50
CA ILE A 150 -0.28 -5.67 -15.83
C ILE A 150 0.70 -4.58 -16.29
N GLN A 151 0.68 -4.21 -17.59
CA GLN A 151 1.62 -3.22 -18.13
C GLN A 151 1.30 -1.82 -17.60
N LYS A 152 0.02 -1.45 -17.52
CA LYS A 152 -0.40 -0.17 -16.95
C LYS A 152 -0.14 -0.09 -15.45
N ASP A 153 -0.31 -1.19 -14.72
CA ASP A 153 0.00 -1.26 -13.30
C ASP A 153 1.51 -1.13 -13.05
N LEU A 154 2.35 -1.79 -13.87
CA LEU A 154 3.81 -1.64 -13.83
C LEU A 154 4.24 -0.23 -14.22
N TYR A 155 3.67 0.34 -15.30
CA TYR A 155 3.91 1.72 -15.70
C TYR A 155 3.61 2.72 -14.57
N THR A 156 2.51 2.48 -13.82
CA THR A 156 2.18 3.27 -12.64
C THR A 156 3.28 3.20 -11.59
N ALA A 157 3.76 2.01 -11.27
CA ALA A 157 4.82 1.82 -10.29
C ALA A 157 6.16 2.42 -10.75
N GLU A 158 6.54 2.25 -12.02
CA GLU A 158 7.74 2.86 -12.60
C GLU A 158 7.68 4.39 -12.60
N THR A 159 6.48 4.94 -12.83
CA THR A 159 6.25 6.39 -12.74
C THR A 159 6.37 6.86 -11.29
N PHE A 160 5.90 6.08 -10.33
CA PHE A 160 6.11 6.39 -8.91
C PHE A 160 7.61 6.38 -8.55
N VAL A 161 8.39 5.44 -9.07
CA VAL A 161 9.85 5.44 -8.89
C VAL A 161 10.46 6.75 -9.41
N LYS A 162 10.02 7.24 -10.58
CA LYS A 162 10.49 8.54 -11.14
C LYS A 162 10.08 9.74 -10.29
N ILE A 163 8.89 9.72 -9.69
CA ILE A 163 8.44 10.76 -8.73
C ILE A 163 9.26 10.69 -7.43
N ASN A 164 9.73 9.49 -7.07
CA ASN A 164 10.52 9.21 -5.88
C ASN A 164 9.82 9.66 -4.58
N PRO A 165 8.68 9.03 -4.20
CA PRO A 165 8.02 9.28 -2.92
C PRO A 165 8.77 8.61 -1.77
N ASP A 166 8.56 9.07 -0.54
CA ASP A 166 9.10 8.45 0.66
C ASP A 166 8.43 7.09 0.96
N THR A 167 7.14 7.01 0.65
CA THR A 167 6.34 5.82 0.94
C THR A 167 5.35 5.50 -0.17
N VAL A 168 5.02 4.21 -0.29
CA VAL A 168 3.94 3.75 -1.17
C VAL A 168 2.98 2.81 -0.45
N ARG A 169 1.71 2.85 -0.89
CA ARG A 169 0.69 1.84 -0.57
C ARG A 169 0.23 1.18 -1.87
N ILE A 170 0.08 -0.13 -1.83
CA ILE A 170 -0.38 -0.93 -2.97
C ILE A 170 -1.64 -1.67 -2.57
N TYR A 171 -2.73 -1.43 -3.28
CA TYR A 171 -4.01 -2.06 -3.01
C TYR A 171 -4.47 -2.86 -4.24
N PRO A 172 -4.44 -4.20 -4.19
CA PRO A 172 -5.18 -4.99 -5.16
C PRO A 172 -6.65 -4.63 -5.14
N THR A 173 -7.25 -4.53 -6.32
CA THR A 173 -8.67 -4.19 -6.45
C THR A 173 -9.54 -5.32 -5.94
N VAL A 174 -10.34 -5.03 -4.93
CA VAL A 174 -11.42 -5.89 -4.41
C VAL A 174 -12.74 -5.25 -4.77
N ILE A 175 -13.68 -6.05 -5.26
CA ILE A 175 -14.96 -5.56 -5.74
C ILE A 175 -15.92 -5.39 -4.55
N MET A 176 -16.13 -4.14 -4.13
CA MET A 176 -17.07 -3.83 -3.05
C MET A 176 -18.49 -3.78 -3.56
N LYS A 177 -19.42 -4.39 -2.83
CA LYS A 177 -20.88 -4.31 -3.12
C LYS A 177 -21.35 -2.85 -3.12
N ASP A 178 -22.38 -2.57 -3.92
CA ASP A 178 -23.00 -1.25 -4.09
C ASP A 178 -21.99 -0.21 -4.63
N THR A 179 -21.20 -0.61 -5.61
CA THR A 179 -20.28 0.24 -6.36
C THR A 179 -20.50 0.03 -7.86
N LYS A 180 -20.18 1.03 -8.67
CA LYS A 180 -20.19 0.92 -10.14
C LYS A 180 -19.31 -0.25 -10.63
N LEU A 181 -18.19 -0.50 -9.96
CA LEU A 181 -17.31 -1.64 -10.29
C LEU A 181 -18.00 -2.99 -10.05
N ALA A 182 -18.86 -3.09 -9.02
CA ALA A 182 -19.65 -4.28 -8.78
C ALA A 182 -20.71 -4.49 -9.88
N GLU A 183 -21.34 -3.44 -10.37
CA GLU A 183 -22.27 -3.50 -11.49
C GLU A 183 -21.58 -4.01 -12.76
N LEU A 184 -20.40 -3.45 -13.11
CA LEU A 184 -19.58 -3.90 -14.24
C LEU A 184 -19.18 -5.38 -14.11
N TYR A 185 -18.86 -5.82 -12.91
CA TYR A 185 -18.53 -7.23 -12.64
C TYR A 185 -19.75 -8.15 -12.84
N LEU A 186 -20.90 -7.78 -12.28
CA LEU A 186 -22.13 -8.56 -12.39
C LEU A 186 -22.66 -8.64 -13.84
N ASN A 187 -22.42 -7.58 -14.65
CA ASN A 187 -22.76 -7.54 -16.07
C ASN A 187 -21.75 -8.27 -16.97
N GLY A 188 -20.64 -8.79 -16.40
CA GLY A 188 -19.59 -9.46 -17.17
C GLY A 188 -18.65 -8.50 -17.94
N GLU A 189 -18.71 -7.19 -17.68
CA GLU A 189 -17.89 -6.17 -18.33
C GLU A 189 -16.51 -6.00 -17.65
N TYR A 190 -16.36 -6.47 -16.42
CA TYR A 190 -15.12 -6.44 -15.65
C TYR A 190 -14.81 -7.80 -15.03
N THR A 191 -13.57 -8.24 -15.17
CA THR A 191 -13.02 -9.43 -14.51
C THR A 191 -11.86 -9.02 -13.62
N PRO A 192 -11.93 -9.22 -12.29
CA PRO A 192 -10.83 -8.91 -11.40
C PRO A 192 -9.64 -9.83 -11.65
N TYR A 193 -8.44 -9.40 -11.27
CA TYR A 193 -7.30 -10.32 -11.23
C TYR A 193 -7.59 -11.44 -10.22
N SER A 194 -7.18 -12.67 -10.56
CA SER A 194 -7.14 -13.75 -9.58
C SER A 194 -6.16 -13.42 -8.45
N LEU A 195 -6.30 -14.10 -7.31
CA LEU A 195 -5.35 -13.97 -6.20
C LEU A 195 -3.92 -14.24 -6.67
N GLU A 196 -3.72 -15.30 -7.46
CA GLU A 196 -2.41 -15.67 -7.98
C GLU A 196 -1.83 -14.58 -8.89
N LYS A 197 -2.61 -14.04 -9.83
CA LYS A 197 -2.19 -12.96 -10.72
C LYS A 197 -1.81 -11.71 -9.93
N SER A 198 -2.59 -11.38 -8.89
CA SER A 198 -2.31 -10.25 -8.00
C SER A 198 -1.03 -10.45 -7.18
N VAL A 199 -0.81 -11.66 -6.66
CA VAL A 199 0.41 -12.03 -5.92
C VAL A 199 1.63 -11.94 -6.84
N ASN A 200 1.56 -12.50 -8.06
CA ASN A 200 2.66 -12.45 -9.03
C ASN A 200 3.03 -11.03 -9.44
N LEU A 201 2.05 -10.15 -9.65
CA LEU A 201 2.31 -8.74 -9.93
C LEU A 201 2.91 -8.03 -8.71
N CYS A 202 2.27 -8.16 -7.54
CA CYS A 202 2.69 -7.43 -6.35
C CYS A 202 4.04 -7.90 -5.79
N SER A 203 4.46 -9.14 -6.02
CA SER A 203 5.83 -9.59 -5.71
C SER A 203 6.88 -8.81 -6.51
N ARG A 204 6.62 -8.56 -7.80
CA ARG A 204 7.48 -7.73 -8.66
C ARG A 204 7.48 -6.25 -8.22
N LEU A 205 6.32 -5.74 -7.77
CA LEU A 205 6.22 -4.38 -7.24
C LEU A 205 7.02 -4.21 -5.95
N ILE A 206 7.03 -5.22 -5.06
CA ILE A 206 7.89 -5.21 -3.87
C ILE A 206 9.35 -5.05 -4.29
N GLU A 207 9.81 -5.87 -5.23
CA GLU A 207 11.19 -5.81 -5.68
C GLU A 207 11.55 -4.47 -6.32
N LEU A 208 10.65 -3.93 -7.17
CA LEU A 208 10.85 -2.64 -7.83
C LEU A 208 11.02 -1.50 -6.82
N PHE A 209 10.14 -1.39 -5.83
CA PHE A 209 10.19 -0.32 -4.85
C PHE A 209 11.36 -0.49 -3.87
N GLU A 210 11.67 -1.69 -3.42
CA GLU A 210 12.81 -1.97 -2.54
C GLU A 210 14.14 -1.64 -3.24
N LYS A 211 14.32 -2.03 -4.52
CA LYS A 211 15.52 -1.68 -5.33
C LYS A 211 15.72 -0.16 -5.47
N ASN A 212 14.65 0.62 -5.38
CA ASN A 212 14.68 2.08 -5.47
C ASN A 212 14.58 2.77 -4.10
N ASN A 213 14.75 2.04 -2.99
CA ASN A 213 14.69 2.56 -1.62
C ASN A 213 13.37 3.26 -1.25
N ILE A 214 12.26 2.89 -1.91
CA ILE A 214 10.92 3.41 -1.61
C ILE A 214 10.22 2.47 -0.64
N LYS A 215 9.85 2.98 0.53
CA LYS A 215 9.25 2.18 1.59
C LYS A 215 7.80 1.81 1.31
N ILE A 216 7.51 0.52 1.20
CA ILE A 216 6.12 0.02 1.13
C ILE A 216 5.55 -0.04 2.54
N ILE A 217 4.69 0.92 2.89
CA ILE A 217 4.07 0.97 4.22
C ILE A 217 2.79 0.14 4.30
N ARG A 218 2.19 -0.18 3.16
CA ARG A 218 1.03 -1.06 3.08
C ARG A 218 0.97 -1.82 1.76
N LEU A 219 0.71 -3.11 1.85
CA LEU A 219 0.40 -3.97 0.71
C LEU A 219 -0.82 -4.83 1.05
N GLY A 220 -1.88 -4.71 0.26
CA GLY A 220 -3.17 -5.34 0.51
C GLY A 220 -4.07 -4.59 1.50
N LEU A 221 -5.35 -4.95 1.52
CA LEU A 221 -6.34 -4.35 2.40
C LEU A 221 -6.25 -4.89 3.84
N HIS A 222 -6.70 -4.09 4.81
CA HIS A 222 -6.88 -4.60 6.16
C HIS A 222 -8.02 -5.61 6.21
N TYR A 223 -7.86 -6.63 7.04
CA TYR A 223 -8.99 -7.50 7.36
C TYR A 223 -10.06 -6.71 8.14
N SER A 224 -11.29 -6.85 7.69
CA SER A 224 -12.47 -6.51 8.47
C SER A 224 -13.61 -7.43 8.04
N ASP A 225 -14.47 -7.79 8.98
CA ASP A 225 -15.68 -8.58 8.66
C ASP A 225 -16.57 -7.84 7.65
N SER A 226 -16.63 -6.51 7.75
CA SER A 226 -17.34 -5.67 6.79
C SER A 226 -16.79 -5.81 5.37
N LEU A 227 -15.45 -5.82 5.19
CA LEU A 227 -14.84 -6.01 3.88
C LEU A 227 -15.20 -7.38 3.29
N VAL A 228 -15.04 -8.45 4.08
CA VAL A 228 -15.29 -9.82 3.62
C VAL A 228 -16.76 -10.01 3.24
N ASN A 229 -17.67 -9.56 4.10
CA ASN A 229 -19.13 -9.73 3.88
C ASN A 229 -19.69 -8.85 2.76
N ASN A 230 -19.01 -7.74 2.43
CA ASN A 230 -19.44 -6.77 1.43
C ASN A 230 -18.58 -6.75 0.16
N SER A 231 -17.81 -7.79 -0.13
CA SER A 231 -17.07 -7.93 -1.38
C SER A 231 -17.62 -9.07 -2.26
N TYR A 232 -17.29 -9.00 -3.55
CA TYR A 232 -17.47 -10.08 -4.51
C TYR A 232 -16.12 -10.67 -4.90
N GLY A 233 -16.14 -11.94 -5.33
CA GLY A 233 -14.94 -12.65 -5.79
C GLY A 233 -14.14 -13.27 -4.65
N ASP A 234 -13.07 -13.96 -5.02
CA ASP A 234 -12.17 -14.75 -4.14
C ASP A 234 -10.72 -14.20 -4.12
N ASN A 235 -10.53 -13.02 -4.67
CA ASN A 235 -9.20 -12.42 -4.82
C ASN A 235 -8.70 -11.66 -3.57
N TYR A 236 -9.51 -11.56 -2.52
CA TYR A 236 -9.10 -11.04 -1.23
C TYR A 236 -8.41 -12.13 -0.38
N HIS A 237 -7.30 -11.80 0.26
CA HIS A 237 -6.64 -12.66 1.22
C HIS A 237 -6.08 -11.85 2.40
N PRO A 238 -6.35 -12.21 3.68
CA PRO A 238 -5.91 -11.43 4.84
C PRO A 238 -4.39 -11.36 4.98
N ALA A 239 -3.67 -12.39 4.55
CA ALA A 239 -2.21 -12.44 4.55
C ALA A 239 -1.61 -12.12 3.15
N PHE A 240 -2.25 -11.26 2.36
CA PHE A 240 -1.85 -10.98 0.98
C PHE A 240 -0.39 -10.55 0.85
N LYS A 241 0.08 -9.67 1.74
CA LYS A 241 1.49 -9.24 1.76
C LYS A 241 2.45 -10.41 1.96
N GLU A 242 2.13 -11.32 2.87
CA GLU A 242 2.94 -12.51 3.13
C GLU A 242 3.02 -13.41 1.88
N LEU A 243 1.90 -13.62 1.19
CA LEU A 243 1.89 -14.38 -0.07
C LEU A 243 2.81 -13.75 -1.13
N CYS A 244 2.80 -12.42 -1.27
CA CYS A 244 3.68 -11.70 -2.19
C CYS A 244 5.16 -11.82 -1.79
N GLU A 245 5.46 -11.68 -0.49
CA GLU A 245 6.82 -11.83 0.03
C GLU A 245 7.32 -13.28 -0.16
N ASN A 246 6.46 -14.28 0.04
CA ASN A 246 6.79 -15.69 -0.20
C ASN A 246 7.09 -15.94 -1.68
N LYS A 247 6.26 -15.42 -2.58
CA LYS A 247 6.45 -15.52 -4.03
C LYS A 247 7.77 -14.87 -4.48
N LEU A 248 8.09 -13.69 -3.94
CA LEU A 248 9.34 -13.00 -4.22
C LEU A 248 10.57 -13.86 -3.87
N PHE A 249 10.58 -14.50 -2.70
CA PHE A 249 11.67 -15.38 -2.31
C PHE A 249 11.76 -16.62 -3.19
N TYR A 250 10.62 -17.22 -3.54
CA TYR A 250 10.60 -18.37 -4.45
C TYR A 250 11.18 -17.97 -5.82
N ASP A 251 10.75 -16.83 -6.39
CA ASP A 251 11.24 -16.40 -7.70
C ASP A 251 12.75 -16.11 -7.67
N LYS A 252 13.23 -15.44 -6.62
CA LYS A 252 14.67 -15.17 -6.45
C LYS A 252 15.49 -16.43 -6.30
N PHE A 253 14.97 -17.45 -5.61
CA PHE A 253 15.63 -18.75 -5.55
C PHE A 253 15.75 -19.36 -6.95
N ILE A 254 14.63 -19.45 -7.67
CA ILE A 254 14.61 -20.05 -9.02
C ILE A 254 15.51 -19.26 -10.00
N GLU A 255 15.53 -17.93 -9.89
CA GLU A 255 16.40 -17.08 -10.72
C GLU A 255 17.88 -17.40 -10.47
N LYS A 256 18.30 -17.41 -9.20
CA LYS A 256 19.70 -17.69 -8.82
C LYS A 256 20.12 -19.15 -9.04
N ALA A 257 19.18 -20.07 -8.96
CA ALA A 257 19.45 -21.49 -9.22
C ALA A 257 19.85 -21.75 -10.68
N LYS A 258 19.50 -20.86 -11.61
CA LYS A 258 19.92 -20.95 -13.02
C LYS A 258 21.43 -20.78 -13.23
N ASP A 259 22.13 -20.20 -12.26
CA ASP A 259 23.58 -20.03 -12.30
C ASP A 259 24.35 -21.32 -11.98
N PHE A 260 23.64 -22.38 -11.56
CA PHE A 260 24.20 -23.71 -11.23
C PHE A 260 23.89 -24.72 -12.33
N LEU A 261 24.88 -25.53 -12.68
CA LEU A 261 24.74 -26.54 -13.73
C LEU A 261 24.00 -27.81 -13.24
N ASP A 262 24.13 -28.14 -11.96
CA ASP A 262 23.45 -29.27 -11.31
C ASP A 262 22.69 -28.77 -10.07
N LEU A 263 21.44 -29.21 -9.92
CA LEU A 263 20.60 -28.92 -8.74
C LEU A 263 21.27 -29.38 -7.43
N ASN A 264 22.06 -30.45 -7.50
CA ASN A 264 22.79 -30.98 -6.37
C ASN A 264 23.96 -30.09 -5.89
N GLU A 265 24.37 -29.11 -6.65
CA GLU A 265 25.38 -28.13 -6.22
C GLU A 265 24.84 -27.16 -5.17
N ILE A 266 23.52 -26.96 -5.12
CA ILE A 266 22.86 -26.04 -4.17
C ILE A 266 22.61 -26.83 -2.85
N LYS A 267 23.48 -26.63 -1.87
CA LYS A 267 23.38 -27.28 -0.55
C LYS A 267 22.89 -26.33 0.55
N THR A 268 23.02 -25.06 0.33
CA THR A 268 22.69 -24.05 1.36
C THR A 268 22.06 -22.83 0.76
N VAL A 269 20.99 -22.35 1.41
CA VAL A 269 20.38 -21.05 1.15
C VAL A 269 20.71 -20.11 2.29
N VAL A 270 21.36 -19.00 2.01
CA VAL A 270 21.73 -17.99 3.00
C VAL A 270 20.75 -16.80 2.90
N ILE A 271 20.11 -16.44 4.00
CA ILE A 271 19.13 -15.35 4.11
C ILE A 271 19.32 -14.57 5.41
N ASN A 272 18.75 -13.37 5.47
CA ASN A 272 18.62 -12.66 6.75
C ASN A 272 17.66 -13.44 7.68
N SER A 273 18.00 -13.59 8.98
CA SER A 273 17.20 -14.37 9.95
C SER A 273 15.75 -13.90 10.06
N LYS A 274 15.50 -12.58 9.93
CA LYS A 274 14.15 -11.97 9.94
C LYS A 274 13.33 -12.29 8.70
N SER A 275 13.93 -12.91 7.68
CA SER A 275 13.26 -13.28 6.43
C SER A 275 12.89 -14.76 6.34
N LEU A 276 13.21 -15.56 7.37
CA LEU A 276 12.98 -17.00 7.38
C LEU A 276 11.52 -17.36 7.05
N SER A 277 10.54 -16.77 7.73
CA SER A 277 9.12 -17.08 7.50
C SER A 277 8.68 -16.79 6.06
N LYS A 278 9.21 -15.73 5.47
CA LYS A 278 8.92 -15.32 4.09
C LYS A 278 9.54 -16.27 3.07
N PHE A 279 10.77 -16.70 3.32
CA PHE A 279 11.45 -17.69 2.49
C PHE A 279 10.75 -19.05 2.55
N LEU A 280 10.43 -19.54 3.75
CA LEU A 280 9.75 -20.83 3.92
C LEU A 280 8.36 -20.85 3.26
N GLY A 281 7.66 -19.72 3.25
CA GLY A 281 6.28 -19.60 2.80
C GLY A 281 5.27 -20.16 3.80
N GLN A 282 3.99 -19.79 3.62
CA GLN A 282 2.90 -20.29 4.46
C GLN A 282 2.88 -21.83 4.48
N LYS A 283 2.84 -22.42 5.67
CA LYS A 283 2.91 -23.88 5.87
C LYS A 283 4.09 -24.54 5.14
N ARG A 284 5.21 -23.82 5.01
CA ARG A 284 6.43 -24.23 4.28
C ARG A 284 6.20 -24.48 2.79
N SER A 285 5.28 -23.75 2.17
CA SER A 285 4.88 -23.96 0.77
C SER A 285 6.02 -23.80 -0.23
N ASN A 286 6.94 -22.85 -0.01
CA ASN A 286 8.08 -22.68 -0.91
C ASN A 286 9.05 -23.86 -0.83
N VAL A 287 9.39 -24.28 0.38
CA VAL A 287 10.28 -25.44 0.57
C VAL A 287 9.70 -26.69 -0.07
N LYS A 288 8.40 -26.94 0.12
CA LYS A 288 7.73 -28.10 -0.52
C LYS A 288 7.85 -28.03 -2.05
N LYS A 289 7.52 -26.89 -2.65
CA LYS A 289 7.62 -26.68 -4.10
C LYS A 289 9.05 -26.84 -4.62
N LEU A 290 10.04 -26.32 -3.89
CA LEU A 290 11.45 -26.46 -4.26
C LEU A 290 11.93 -27.91 -4.15
N ASN A 291 11.52 -28.63 -3.10
CA ASN A 291 11.84 -30.07 -2.96
C ASN A 291 11.16 -30.89 -4.07
N GLU A 292 9.92 -30.59 -4.46
CA GLU A 292 9.24 -31.24 -5.59
C GLU A 292 9.97 -31.02 -6.93
N LEU A 293 10.71 -29.91 -7.06
CA LEU A 293 11.59 -29.63 -8.20
C LEU A 293 12.98 -30.30 -8.08
N GLY A 294 13.24 -31.03 -6.99
CA GLY A 294 14.49 -31.78 -6.77
C GLY A 294 15.56 -31.01 -5.99
N TYR A 295 15.29 -29.81 -5.48
CA TYR A 295 16.24 -29.09 -4.63
C TYR A 295 16.20 -29.61 -3.20
N ASP A 296 17.39 -29.99 -2.67
CA ASP A 296 17.58 -30.40 -1.26
C ASP A 296 18.66 -29.51 -0.62
N PHE A 297 18.27 -28.66 0.31
CA PHE A 297 19.13 -27.62 0.88
C PHE A 297 18.86 -27.39 2.38
N SER A 298 19.89 -26.92 3.06
CA SER A 298 19.78 -26.34 4.40
C SER A 298 19.62 -24.81 4.33
N VAL A 299 19.10 -24.21 5.39
CA VAL A 299 18.99 -22.73 5.51
C VAL A 299 19.97 -22.22 6.54
N CYS A 300 20.81 -21.27 6.16
CA CYS A 300 21.75 -20.56 7.02
C CYS A 300 21.40 -19.07 7.10
N PHE A 301 21.90 -18.39 8.11
CA PHE A 301 21.60 -16.98 8.34
C PHE A 301 22.83 -16.11 8.21
N ASP A 302 22.62 -14.94 7.58
CA ASP A 302 23.56 -13.83 7.55
C ASP A 302 22.76 -12.53 7.72
N ASP A 303 22.82 -11.93 8.91
CA ASP A 303 22.04 -10.73 9.24
C ASP A 303 22.61 -9.45 8.65
N THR A 304 23.72 -9.50 7.91
CA THR A 304 24.23 -8.40 7.10
C THR A 304 23.47 -8.24 5.79
N LEU A 305 22.77 -9.30 5.35
CA LEU A 305 21.95 -9.28 4.15
C LEU A 305 20.73 -8.36 4.32
N GLN A 306 20.34 -7.72 3.23
CA GLN A 306 19.10 -6.94 3.19
C GLN A 306 17.87 -7.87 3.28
N LYS A 307 16.74 -7.29 3.59
CA LYS A 307 15.49 -8.00 3.91
C LYS A 307 15.05 -9.03 2.86
N TYR A 308 15.28 -8.76 1.59
CA TYR A 308 14.86 -9.63 0.48
C TYR A 308 16.04 -10.19 -0.32
N GLU A 309 17.21 -10.23 0.27
CA GLU A 309 18.37 -10.88 -0.33
C GLU A 309 18.45 -12.36 0.05
N LEU A 310 18.99 -13.15 -0.86
CA LEU A 310 19.36 -14.53 -0.65
C LEU A 310 20.59 -14.87 -1.50
N TYR A 311 21.38 -15.83 -1.02
CA TYR A 311 22.47 -16.46 -1.76
C TYR A 311 22.32 -17.96 -1.73
N LEU A 312 22.75 -18.62 -2.81
CA LEU A 312 22.82 -20.06 -2.94
C LEU A 312 24.29 -20.50 -2.90
N LYS A 313 24.58 -21.58 -2.18
CA LYS A 313 25.93 -22.17 -2.03
C LYS A 313 25.84 -23.67 -2.13
#